data_cb54f96c37fc482843234d3f0fc40aa5
#
_entry.id   cb54f96c37fc482843234d3f0fc40aa5
#
_cell.length_a   1.000
_cell.length_b   1.000
_cell.length_c   1.000
_cell.angle_alpha   90.00
_cell.angle_beta   90.00
_cell.angle_gamma   90.00
#
_symmetry.space_group_name_H-M   'P 1'
#
loop_
_entity.id
_entity.type
_entity.pdbx_description
1 polymer ?
#
loop_
_entity_poly.entity_id
_entity_poly.type
_entity_poly.pdbx_seq_one_letter_code
_entity_poly.pdbx_strand_id
1 'polypeptide(L)'
;MIKKIKILSLVLVVISLFNFSACRLIYSDDVVSIAEYLKYFDRPEDVVINKLERVEFENKTIYYMSWSEYQESDEDETELLIVYDHETDEVKNYFMLDMEYGMYQDMKALWDARETKAISSYTYSEEEIEKLVSEIADYCDTWMDDEERKN
;
A
#
# COMPACT_ATOMS: atom_id res chain seq x y z
N MET A 1 35.09 -27.14 20.05
CA MET A 1 34.71 -25.73 20.25
C MET A 1 34.37 -25.00 18.94
N ILE A 2 35.22 -25.03 17.95
CA ILE A 2 35.04 -24.35 16.64
C ILE A 2 33.79 -24.81 15.86
N LYS A 3 33.44 -26.12 15.91
CA LYS A 3 32.23 -26.65 15.25
C LYS A 3 30.92 -26.13 15.86
N LYS A 4 30.86 -25.94 17.20
CA LYS A 4 29.67 -25.42 17.88
C LYS A 4 29.44 -23.94 17.58
N ILE A 5 30.51 -23.15 17.44
CA ILE A 5 30.45 -21.72 17.10
C ILE A 5 29.95 -21.53 15.66
N LYS A 6 30.42 -22.37 14.72
CA LYS A 6 29.94 -22.33 13.33
C LYS A 6 28.46 -22.68 13.18
N ILE A 7 27.98 -23.66 13.95
CA ILE A 7 26.56 -24.05 13.93
C ILE A 7 25.70 -22.92 14.55
N LEU A 8 26.14 -22.33 15.64
CA LEU A 8 25.42 -21.22 16.28
C LEU A 8 25.34 -19.98 15.36
N SER A 9 26.42 -19.65 14.66
CA SER A 9 26.46 -18.57 13.67
C SER A 9 25.56 -18.86 12.48
N LEU A 10 25.50 -20.11 11.99
CA LEU A 10 24.61 -20.50 10.90
C LEU A 10 23.13 -20.41 11.31
N VAL A 11 22.80 -20.83 12.53
CA VAL A 11 21.44 -20.76 13.07
C VAL A 11 21.00 -19.30 13.22
N LEU A 12 21.87 -18.40 13.68
CA LEU A 12 21.58 -16.96 13.79
C LEU A 12 21.34 -16.32 12.42
N VAL A 13 22.12 -16.67 11.40
CA VAL A 13 21.93 -16.19 10.03
C VAL A 13 20.61 -16.70 9.43
N VAL A 14 20.27 -17.97 9.67
CA VAL A 14 19.00 -18.55 9.21
C VAL A 14 17.82 -17.86 9.91
N ILE A 15 17.89 -17.62 11.22
CA ILE A 15 16.84 -16.92 11.98
C ILE A 15 16.68 -15.49 11.47
N SER A 16 17.77 -14.77 11.16
CA SER A 16 17.68 -13.41 10.60
C SER A 16 17.07 -13.39 9.20
N LEU A 17 17.40 -14.37 8.35
CA LEU A 17 16.79 -14.50 7.02
C LEU A 17 15.30 -14.84 7.09
N PHE A 18 14.89 -15.68 8.05
CA PHE A 18 13.46 -15.96 8.30
C PHE A 18 12.70 -14.74 8.82
N ASN A 19 13.31 -13.90 9.64
CA ASN A 19 12.68 -12.66 10.09
C ASN A 19 12.44 -11.67 8.95
N PHE A 20 13.38 -11.52 8.00
CA PHE A 20 13.19 -10.66 6.82
C PHE A 20 12.11 -11.16 5.86
N SER A 21 11.92 -12.48 5.73
CA SER A 21 10.84 -13.04 4.91
C SER A 21 9.49 -13.11 5.63
N ALA A 22 9.48 -13.23 6.97
CA ALA A 22 8.28 -13.30 7.77
C ALA A 22 7.53 -11.95 7.83
N CYS A 23 8.22 -10.82 7.64
CA CYS A 23 7.61 -9.49 7.67
C CYS A 23 6.60 -9.27 6.55
N ARG A 24 6.85 -9.80 5.35
CA ARG A 24 5.89 -9.78 4.23
C ARG A 24 4.73 -10.77 4.41
N LEU A 25 4.87 -11.77 5.30
CA LEU A 25 3.84 -12.80 5.56
C LEU A 25 2.80 -12.38 6.60
N ILE A 26 3.03 -11.31 7.37
CA ILE A 26 2.16 -10.86 8.46
C ILE A 26 1.10 -9.87 7.95
N TYR A 27 1.46 -9.04 6.96
CA TYR A 27 0.57 -8.02 6.40
C TYR A 27 0.14 -8.38 4.99
N SER A 28 -1.12 -8.07 4.66
CA SER A 28 -1.65 -8.28 3.31
C SER A 28 -0.99 -7.34 2.29
N ASP A 29 -1.03 -7.72 1.00
CA ASP A 29 -0.57 -6.85 -0.08
C ASP A 29 -1.32 -5.51 -0.11
N ASP A 30 -2.56 -5.49 0.34
CA ASP A 30 -3.39 -4.29 0.47
C ASP A 30 -2.77 -3.31 1.47
N VAL A 31 -2.40 -3.81 2.67
CA VAL A 31 -1.73 -3.00 3.71
C VAL A 31 -0.43 -2.42 3.18
N VAL A 32 0.42 -3.27 2.59
CA VAL A 32 1.75 -2.86 2.10
C VAL A 32 1.61 -1.83 0.98
N SER A 33 0.73 -2.05 0.01
CA SER A 33 0.56 -1.16 -1.14
C SER A 33 0.04 0.22 -0.74
N ILE A 34 -0.93 0.28 0.18
CA ILE A 34 -1.49 1.55 0.65
C ILE A 34 -0.51 2.26 1.59
N ALA A 35 0.21 1.52 2.42
CA ALA A 35 1.24 2.05 3.30
C ALA A 35 2.37 2.73 2.52
N GLU A 36 2.74 2.25 1.33
CA GLU A 36 3.72 2.90 0.46
C GLU A 36 3.35 4.35 0.10
N TYR A 37 2.07 4.67 0.03
CA TYR A 37 1.60 6.05 -0.13
C TYR A 37 1.53 6.78 1.21
N LEU A 38 0.92 6.16 2.24
CA LEU A 38 0.67 6.81 3.53
C LEU A 38 1.96 7.05 4.35
N LYS A 39 3.06 6.40 4.01
CA LYS A 39 4.37 6.63 4.67
C LYS A 39 4.89 8.06 4.53
N TYR A 40 4.42 8.81 3.53
CA TYR A 40 4.80 10.22 3.34
C TYR A 40 4.08 11.19 4.29
N PHE A 41 3.10 10.72 5.04
CA PHE A 41 2.42 11.49 6.08
C PHE A 41 3.12 11.29 7.43
N ASP A 42 3.26 12.37 8.20
CA ASP A 42 3.88 12.29 9.53
C ASP A 42 3.07 11.37 10.47
N ARG A 43 1.76 11.34 10.27
CA ARG A 43 0.81 10.55 11.04
C ARG A 43 -0.22 9.91 10.10
N PRO A 44 0.04 8.71 9.61
CA PRO A 44 -0.88 8.01 8.71
C PRO A 44 -2.30 7.84 9.28
N GLU A 45 -2.43 7.76 10.61
CA GLU A 45 -3.70 7.66 11.33
C GLU A 45 -4.56 8.94 11.28
N ASP A 46 -3.99 10.07 10.91
CA ASP A 46 -4.73 11.33 10.72
C ASP A 46 -5.40 11.42 9.34
N VAL A 47 -5.07 10.47 8.44
CA VAL A 47 -5.71 10.36 7.13
C VAL A 47 -7.03 9.60 7.26
N VAL A 48 -8.12 10.23 6.86
CA VAL A 48 -9.43 9.60 6.83
C VAL A 48 -9.70 9.07 5.43
N ILE A 49 -9.73 7.76 5.28
CA ILE A 49 -10.09 7.11 4.01
C ILE A 49 -11.61 7.04 3.93
N ASN A 50 -12.20 7.80 3.01
CA ASN A 50 -13.65 7.89 2.81
C ASN A 50 -14.18 6.75 1.93
N LYS A 51 -13.37 6.35 0.93
CA LYS A 51 -13.70 5.26 0.04
C LYS A 51 -12.44 4.51 -0.38
N LEU A 52 -12.53 3.20 -0.41
CA LEU A 52 -11.50 2.31 -0.91
C LEU A 52 -12.11 1.22 -1.78
N GLU A 53 -11.55 1.04 -2.97
CA GLU A 53 -11.94 0.03 -3.92
C GLU A 53 -10.69 -0.65 -4.49
N ARG A 54 -10.71 -1.98 -4.57
CA ARG A 54 -9.63 -2.78 -5.15
C ARG A 54 -10.10 -3.39 -6.46
N VAL A 55 -9.32 -3.21 -7.51
CA VAL A 55 -9.58 -3.75 -8.84
C VAL A 55 -8.39 -4.57 -9.30
N GLU A 56 -8.62 -5.84 -9.59
CA GLU A 56 -7.61 -6.78 -10.04
C GLU A 56 -7.59 -6.87 -11.56
N PHE A 57 -6.40 -6.70 -12.14
CA PHE A 57 -6.09 -6.97 -13.53
C PHE A 57 -5.07 -8.11 -13.62
N GLU A 58 -4.80 -8.62 -14.82
CA GLU A 58 -3.89 -9.75 -15.03
C GLU A 58 -2.48 -9.52 -14.41
N ASN A 59 -1.93 -8.31 -14.56
CA ASN A 59 -0.59 -7.97 -14.10
C ASN A 59 -0.53 -6.79 -13.12
N LYS A 60 -1.67 -6.29 -12.66
CA LYS A 60 -1.75 -5.14 -11.75
C LYS A 60 -2.92 -5.28 -10.80
N THR A 61 -2.72 -4.75 -9.58
CA THR A 61 -3.79 -4.42 -8.65
C THR A 61 -3.89 -2.90 -8.55
N ILE A 62 -5.08 -2.36 -8.73
CA ILE A 62 -5.35 -0.93 -8.60
C ILE A 62 -6.26 -0.70 -7.41
N TYR A 63 -5.82 0.17 -6.50
CA TYR A 63 -6.64 0.68 -5.41
C TYR A 63 -7.09 2.09 -5.77
N TYR A 64 -8.39 2.30 -5.87
CA TYR A 64 -8.96 3.65 -5.87
C TYR A 64 -9.15 4.07 -4.42
N MET A 65 -8.58 5.18 -4.02
CA MET A 65 -8.70 5.72 -2.68
C MET A 65 -9.15 7.18 -2.74
N SER A 66 -10.22 7.49 -2.03
CA SER A 66 -10.67 8.83 -1.74
C SER A 66 -10.43 9.09 -0.25
N TRP A 67 -9.75 10.18 0.07
CA TRP A 67 -9.34 10.49 1.43
C TRP A 67 -9.32 12.00 1.72
N SER A 68 -9.36 12.33 3.00
CA SER A 68 -9.22 13.70 3.51
C SER A 68 -8.35 13.70 4.77
N GLU A 69 -7.73 14.83 5.09
CA GLU A 69 -7.07 15.01 6.37
C GLU A 69 -8.10 15.30 7.47
N TYR A 70 -7.85 14.74 8.65
CA TYR A 70 -8.69 14.98 9.83
C TYR A 70 -8.65 16.47 10.17
N GLN A 71 -9.76 17.20 10.01
CA GLN A 71 -10.01 18.62 10.26
C GLN A 71 -10.18 19.50 8.99
N GLU A 72 -10.01 18.99 7.81
CA GLU A 72 -10.38 19.72 6.60
C GLU A 72 -11.87 19.51 6.28
N SER A 73 -12.46 20.49 5.61
CA SER A 73 -13.87 20.41 5.22
C SER A 73 -14.06 19.34 4.14
N ASP A 74 -15.24 18.71 4.08
CA ASP A 74 -15.62 17.71 3.08
C ASP A 74 -15.42 18.15 1.61
N GLU A 75 -15.03 19.41 1.38
CA GLU A 75 -14.79 19.99 0.06
C GLU A 75 -13.38 19.69 -0.49
N ASP A 76 -12.43 19.22 0.35
CA ASP A 76 -11.03 18.99 -0.01
C ASP A 76 -10.66 17.49 -0.04
N GLU A 77 -11.56 16.69 -0.61
CA GLU A 77 -11.32 15.26 -0.79
C GLU A 77 -10.32 15.01 -1.92
N THR A 78 -9.28 14.24 -1.62
CA THR A 78 -8.28 13.82 -2.60
C THR A 78 -8.60 12.44 -3.14
N GLU A 79 -8.57 12.29 -4.45
CA GLU A 79 -8.79 11.02 -5.13
C GLU A 79 -7.51 10.58 -5.86
N LEU A 80 -7.12 9.33 -5.66
CA LEU A 80 -5.96 8.77 -6.33
C LEU A 80 -6.13 7.28 -6.63
N LEU A 81 -5.31 6.81 -7.58
CA LEU A 81 -5.08 5.39 -7.82
C LEU A 81 -3.71 5.02 -7.27
N ILE A 82 -3.67 3.98 -6.45
CA ILE A 82 -2.44 3.29 -6.03
C ILE A 82 -2.35 2.03 -6.88
N VAL A 83 -1.30 1.92 -7.67
CA VAL A 83 -1.12 0.82 -8.64
C VAL A 83 0.05 -0.04 -8.19
N TYR A 84 -0.23 -1.28 -7.85
CA TYR A 84 0.77 -2.32 -7.62
C TYR A 84 0.97 -3.11 -8.91
N ASP A 85 2.17 -3.04 -9.48
CA ASP A 85 2.57 -3.79 -10.66
C ASP A 85 3.18 -5.12 -10.24
N HIS A 86 2.55 -6.24 -10.62
CA HIS A 86 2.99 -7.58 -10.21
C HIS A 86 4.27 -8.03 -10.91
N GLU A 87 4.60 -7.46 -12.07
CA GLU A 87 5.79 -7.84 -12.83
C GLU A 87 7.05 -7.15 -12.30
N THR A 88 6.92 -5.88 -11.89
CA THR A 88 8.05 -5.08 -11.39
C THR A 88 8.15 -5.04 -9.88
N ASP A 89 7.12 -5.49 -9.15
CA ASP A 89 6.98 -5.39 -7.69
C ASP A 89 7.03 -3.92 -7.21
N GLU A 90 6.52 -2.98 -8.02
CA GLU A 90 6.53 -1.56 -7.75
C GLU A 90 5.13 -1.04 -7.44
N VAL A 91 5.05 -0.07 -6.54
CA VAL A 91 3.84 0.70 -6.23
C VAL A 91 3.99 2.12 -6.74
N LYS A 92 2.99 2.61 -7.49
CA LYS A 92 2.94 3.97 -8.04
C LYS A 92 1.61 4.63 -7.73
N ASN A 93 1.65 5.94 -7.55
CA ASN A 93 0.48 6.76 -7.25
C ASN A 93 0.14 7.65 -8.43
N TYR A 94 -1.17 7.74 -8.74
CA TYR A 94 -1.71 8.57 -9.82
C TYR A 94 -2.89 9.37 -9.28
N PHE A 95 -2.75 10.69 -9.20
CA PHE A 95 -3.84 11.56 -8.78
C PHE A 95 -4.89 11.66 -9.88
N MET A 96 -6.17 11.49 -9.52
CA MET A 96 -7.28 11.49 -10.48
C MET A 96 -7.38 12.82 -11.23
N LEU A 97 -7.11 13.94 -10.56
CA LEU A 97 -7.08 15.26 -11.17
C LEU A 97 -6.07 15.34 -12.33
N ASP A 98 -4.87 14.79 -12.15
CA ASP A 98 -3.83 14.77 -13.19
C ASP A 98 -4.26 13.90 -14.38
N MET A 99 -5.00 12.83 -14.13
CA MET A 99 -5.55 11.96 -15.17
C MET A 99 -6.62 12.67 -15.99
N GLU A 100 -7.47 13.50 -15.37
CA GLU A 100 -8.48 14.31 -16.06
C GLU A 100 -7.84 15.32 -17.01
N TYR A 101 -6.70 15.88 -16.64
CA TYR A 101 -5.91 16.78 -17.50
C TYR A 101 -5.00 16.04 -18.49
N GLY A 102 -5.04 14.73 -18.53
CA GLY A 102 -4.37 13.92 -19.53
C GLY A 102 -2.88 13.61 -19.25
N MET A 103 -2.39 13.85 -18.05
CA MET A 103 -1.00 13.54 -17.67
C MET A 103 -0.68 12.04 -17.69
N TYR A 104 -1.65 11.17 -17.41
CA TYR A 104 -1.49 9.72 -17.29
C TYR A 104 -2.51 8.97 -18.17
N GLN A 105 -2.46 9.22 -19.48
CA GLN A 105 -3.42 8.72 -20.46
C GLN A 105 -3.57 7.18 -20.45
N ASP A 106 -2.47 6.45 -20.34
CA ASP A 106 -2.50 4.99 -20.35
C ASP A 106 -3.20 4.43 -19.10
N MET A 107 -2.94 5.04 -17.94
CA MET A 107 -3.58 4.66 -16.69
C MET A 107 -5.05 5.03 -16.69
N LYS A 108 -5.40 6.20 -17.23
CA LYS A 108 -6.79 6.60 -17.39
C LYS A 108 -7.56 5.62 -18.28
N ALA A 109 -6.99 5.23 -19.41
CA ALA A 109 -7.61 4.27 -20.33
C ALA A 109 -7.85 2.91 -19.66
N LEU A 110 -6.91 2.44 -18.83
CA LEU A 110 -7.07 1.20 -18.07
C LEU A 110 -8.18 1.33 -17.02
N TRP A 111 -8.19 2.44 -16.29
CA TRP A 111 -9.22 2.71 -15.27
C TRP A 111 -10.62 2.83 -15.88
N ASP A 112 -10.77 3.54 -16.98
CA ASP A 112 -12.04 3.69 -17.69
C ASP A 112 -12.56 2.35 -18.24
N ALA A 113 -11.66 1.43 -18.57
CA ALA A 113 -11.99 0.09 -19.07
C ALA A 113 -12.15 -0.97 -17.97
N ARG A 114 -12.09 -0.60 -16.67
CA ARG A 114 -12.05 -1.56 -15.56
C ARG A 114 -13.26 -2.49 -15.52
N GLU A 115 -14.45 -2.00 -15.85
CA GLU A 115 -15.67 -2.83 -15.84
C GLU A 115 -15.62 -4.00 -16.81
N THR A 116 -14.85 -3.88 -17.90
CA THR A 116 -14.73 -4.90 -18.95
C THR A 116 -13.43 -5.69 -18.90
N LYS A 117 -12.35 -5.10 -18.36
CA LYS A 117 -11.00 -5.69 -18.36
C LYS A 117 -10.55 -6.23 -17.00
N ALA A 118 -11.18 -5.81 -15.91
CA ALA A 118 -10.83 -6.32 -14.59
C ALA A 118 -11.23 -7.80 -14.42
N ILE A 119 -10.39 -8.55 -13.72
CA ILE A 119 -10.68 -9.92 -13.31
C ILE A 119 -11.69 -9.92 -12.16
N SER A 120 -11.53 -8.99 -11.22
CA SER A 120 -12.42 -8.80 -10.08
C SER A 120 -12.35 -7.37 -9.56
N SER A 121 -13.38 -6.96 -8.83
CA SER A 121 -13.39 -5.71 -8.07
C SER A 121 -14.00 -5.94 -6.69
N TYR A 122 -13.52 -5.17 -5.71
CA TYR A 122 -13.97 -5.24 -4.33
C TYR A 122 -14.04 -3.84 -3.73
N THR A 123 -15.16 -3.51 -3.11
CA THR A 123 -15.36 -2.25 -2.38
C THR A 123 -15.32 -2.54 -0.89
N TYR A 124 -14.42 -1.89 -0.17
CA TYR A 124 -14.25 -2.04 1.28
C TYR A 124 -15.40 -1.36 2.02
N SER A 125 -15.90 -2.01 3.07
CA SER A 125 -16.82 -1.40 4.02
C SER A 125 -16.07 -0.45 4.96
N GLU A 126 -16.79 0.42 5.64
CA GLU A 126 -16.22 1.35 6.64
C GLU A 126 -15.45 0.60 7.74
N GLU A 127 -16.00 -0.51 8.26
CA GLU A 127 -15.34 -1.35 9.27
C GLU A 127 -14.03 -1.97 8.74
N GLU A 128 -14.02 -2.42 7.48
CA GLU A 128 -12.82 -2.96 6.84
C GLU A 128 -11.76 -1.89 6.61
N ILE A 129 -12.17 -0.66 6.26
CA ILE A 129 -11.27 0.49 6.12
C ILE A 129 -10.65 0.86 7.47
N GLU A 130 -11.42 0.94 8.55
CA GLU A 130 -10.91 1.21 9.89
C GLU A 130 -9.88 0.17 10.33
N LYS A 131 -10.16 -1.10 10.11
CA LYS A 131 -9.24 -2.19 10.39
C LYS A 131 -7.95 -2.06 9.57
N LEU A 132 -8.07 -1.80 8.28
CA LEU A 132 -6.96 -1.63 7.35
C LEU A 132 -6.05 -0.47 7.77
N VAL A 133 -6.62 0.69 8.13
CA VAL A 133 -5.88 1.86 8.61
C VAL A 133 -5.09 1.53 9.88
N SER A 134 -5.68 0.77 10.80
CA SER A 134 -4.98 0.30 12.01
C SER A 134 -3.80 -0.62 11.67
N GLU A 135 -3.97 -1.54 10.72
CA GLU A 135 -2.90 -2.42 10.27
C GLU A 135 -1.79 -1.67 9.52
N ILE A 136 -2.15 -0.63 8.75
CA ILE A 136 -1.20 0.25 8.05
C ILE A 136 -0.37 1.05 9.08
N ALA A 137 -1.00 1.61 10.09
CA ALA A 137 -0.30 2.34 11.14
C ALA A 137 0.71 1.44 11.87
N ASP A 138 0.29 0.22 12.23
CA ASP A 138 1.15 -0.78 12.85
C ASP A 138 2.33 -1.18 11.94
N TYR A 139 2.07 -1.39 10.65
CA TYR A 139 3.09 -1.66 9.65
C TYR A 139 4.10 -0.52 9.54
N CYS A 140 3.64 0.73 9.45
CA CYS A 140 4.50 1.90 9.36
C CYS A 140 5.36 2.07 10.62
N ASP A 141 4.82 1.81 11.80
CA ASP A 141 5.56 1.91 13.06
C ASP A 141 6.60 0.81 13.25
N THR A 142 6.30 -0.40 12.77
CA THR A 142 7.13 -1.58 13.02
C THR A 142 8.21 -1.79 11.95
N TRP A 143 7.93 -1.44 10.69
CA TRP A 143 8.71 -1.91 9.55
C TRP A 143 9.26 -0.82 8.62
N MET A 144 8.81 0.42 8.75
CA MET A 144 9.40 1.52 8.01
C MET A 144 10.55 2.12 8.82
N ASP A 145 11.74 2.12 8.22
CA ASP A 145 12.92 2.77 8.83
C ASP A 145 12.62 4.25 9.06
N ASP A 146 12.99 4.75 10.25
CA ASP A 146 12.88 6.18 10.58
C ASP A 146 13.58 7.11 9.56
N GLU A 147 14.53 6.59 8.77
CA GLU A 147 15.21 7.32 7.70
C GLU A 147 14.34 7.49 6.46
N GLU A 148 13.45 6.54 6.15
CA GLU A 148 12.51 6.64 5.02
C GLU A 148 11.39 7.64 5.29
N ARG A 149 11.04 7.85 6.56
CA ARG A 149 10.04 8.85 6.97
C ARG A 149 10.55 10.30 6.94
N LYS A 150 11.88 10.50 6.93
CA LYS A 150 12.52 11.82 7.04
C LYS A 150 12.95 12.42 5.70
N ASN A 151 12.81 11.69 4.60
CA ASN A 151 13.12 12.15 3.25
C ASN A 151 11.84 12.48 2.49
#